data_5d2fa8e9b62c6041555c597f6b58b7c1
#
_entry.id   5d2fa8e9b62c6041555c597f6b58b7c1
#
_cell.length_a   1.000
_cell.length_b   1.000
_cell.length_c   1.000
_cell.angle_alpha   90.00
_cell.angle_beta   90.00
_cell.angle_gamma   90.00
#
_symmetry.space_group_name_H-M   'P 1'
#
loop_
_entity.id
_entity.type
_entity.pdbx_description
1 polymer ?
#
loop_
_entity_poly.entity_id
_entity_poly.type
_entity_poly.pdbx_seq_one_letter_code
_entity_poly.pdbx_strand_id
1 'polypeptide(L)'
;ITDVTLVSVNFDEAEITVEFVPAKAFPGAKPEQVLQRLDEKVRNATRSTFSVKPRRTIARDKLEQITITAAGCDCKACCLAAYEAIAGIDGVFQATASFKEGKITALIDPTKTDREKLETALRKREVSIPKK
;
A
#
# COMPACT_ATOMS: atom_id res chain seq x y z
N ILE A 1 -13.84 13.51 0.14
CA ILE A 1 -14.31 13.17 1.49
C ILE A 1 -14.37 14.47 2.29
N THR A 2 -15.55 14.86 2.69
CA THR A 2 -15.77 16.05 3.51
C THR A 2 -15.25 15.83 4.95
N ASP A 3 -14.81 16.91 5.58
CA ASP A 3 -14.29 16.90 6.97
C ASP A 3 -13.03 16.06 7.22
N VAL A 4 -12.26 15.80 6.18
CA VAL A 4 -10.94 15.18 6.25
C VAL A 4 -9.91 16.16 5.70
N THR A 5 -8.91 16.47 6.50
CA THR A 5 -7.82 17.39 6.12
C THR A 5 -6.59 16.60 5.70
N LEU A 6 -6.07 16.91 4.52
CA LEU A 6 -4.79 16.37 4.07
C LEU A 6 -3.66 17.06 4.84
N VAL A 7 -2.87 16.29 5.55
CA VAL A 7 -1.73 16.79 6.34
C VAL A 7 -0.45 16.71 5.51
N SER A 8 -0.17 15.57 4.92
CA SER A 8 1.02 15.38 4.09
C SER A 8 0.85 14.29 3.05
N VAL A 9 1.62 14.39 1.98
CA VAL A 9 1.76 13.35 0.96
C VAL A 9 3.25 13.06 0.81
N ASN A 10 3.61 11.82 1.02
CA ASN A 10 4.97 11.34 0.80
C ASN A 10 4.98 10.38 -0.39
N PHE A 11 5.46 10.85 -1.52
CA PHE A 11 5.47 10.07 -2.77
C PHE A 11 6.50 8.94 -2.74
N ASP A 12 7.62 9.15 -2.03
CA ASP A 12 8.70 8.16 -1.96
C ASP A 12 8.28 6.94 -1.14
N GLU A 13 7.44 7.16 -0.13
CA GLU A 13 6.91 6.11 0.74
C GLU A 13 5.51 5.64 0.33
N ALA A 14 4.92 6.25 -0.70
CA ALA A 14 3.54 6.02 -1.11
C ALA A 14 2.54 6.15 0.05
N GLU A 15 2.76 7.16 0.90
CA GLU A 15 2.00 7.40 2.13
C GLU A 15 1.26 8.74 2.07
N ILE A 16 0.00 8.71 2.50
CA ILE A 16 -0.81 9.91 2.67
C ILE A 16 -1.24 9.98 4.12
N THR A 17 -0.94 11.09 4.78
CA THR A 17 -1.41 11.35 6.13
C THR A 17 -2.59 12.32 6.10
N VAL A 18 -3.67 11.92 6.74
CA VAL A 18 -4.88 12.75 6.87
C VAL A 18 -5.26 12.89 8.34
N GLU A 19 -5.85 14.03 8.65
CA GLU A 19 -6.43 14.30 9.96
C GLU A 19 -7.93 14.57 9.83
N PHE A 20 -8.71 14.07 10.75
CA PHE A 20 -10.15 14.28 10.78
C PHE A 20 -10.73 14.14 12.19
N VAL A 21 -11.88 14.77 12.40
CA VAL A 21 -12.67 14.61 13.62
C VAL A 21 -13.71 13.52 13.38
N PRO A 22 -13.61 12.35 14.04
CA PRO A 22 -14.51 11.22 13.78
C PRO A 22 -15.98 11.55 13.86
N ALA A 23 -16.39 12.37 14.84
CA ALA A 23 -17.78 12.77 15.01
C ALA A 23 -18.34 13.64 13.87
N LYS A 24 -17.47 14.36 13.17
CA LYS A 24 -17.86 15.18 12.00
C LYS A 24 -17.82 14.39 10.70
N ALA A 25 -16.74 13.62 10.51
CA ALA A 25 -16.56 12.83 9.29
C ALA A 25 -17.51 11.63 9.22
N PHE A 26 -17.82 11.04 10.35
CA PHE A 26 -18.68 9.86 10.48
C PHE A 26 -19.66 9.98 11.64
N PRO A 27 -20.70 10.80 11.51
CA PRO A 27 -21.71 10.99 12.58
C PRO A 27 -22.34 9.64 12.98
N GLY A 28 -22.38 9.36 14.28
CA GLY A 28 -23.00 8.15 14.81
C GLY A 28 -22.18 6.87 14.67
N ALA A 29 -20.95 6.93 14.14
CA ALA A 29 -20.06 5.79 14.08
C ALA A 29 -19.40 5.55 15.44
N LYS A 30 -19.33 4.28 15.84
CA LYS A 30 -18.53 3.87 17.00
C LYS A 30 -17.04 3.96 16.68
N PRO A 31 -16.16 4.20 17.67
CA PRO A 31 -14.72 4.33 17.44
C PRO A 31 -14.11 3.17 16.63
N GLU A 32 -14.54 1.94 16.91
CA GLU A 32 -14.09 0.74 16.19
C GLU A 32 -14.54 0.67 14.72
N GLN A 33 -15.58 1.40 14.36
CA GLN A 33 -16.14 1.42 13.00
C GLN A 33 -15.58 2.54 12.13
N VAL A 34 -14.96 3.54 12.73
CA VAL A 34 -14.47 4.74 12.04
C VAL A 34 -13.44 4.37 10.98
N LEU A 35 -12.48 3.53 11.33
CA LEU A 35 -11.43 3.11 10.40
C LEU A 35 -11.99 2.30 9.22
N GLN A 36 -12.94 1.40 9.49
CA GLN A 36 -13.62 0.61 8.46
C GLN A 36 -14.39 1.51 7.50
N ARG A 37 -15.14 2.47 8.01
CA ARG A 37 -15.91 3.41 7.18
C ARG A 37 -15.02 4.32 6.35
N LEU A 38 -13.88 4.73 6.91
CA LEU A 38 -12.89 5.50 6.16
C LEU A 38 -12.29 4.65 5.03
N ASP A 39 -11.93 3.39 5.31
CA ASP A 39 -11.42 2.45 4.31
C ASP A 39 -12.42 2.23 3.17
N GLU A 40 -13.69 2.00 3.48
CA GLU A 40 -14.77 1.87 2.50
C GLU A 40 -14.90 3.10 1.60
N LYS A 41 -14.85 4.32 2.18
CA LYS A 41 -14.89 5.56 1.40
C LYS A 41 -13.67 5.72 0.49
N VAL A 42 -12.49 5.40 0.97
CA VAL A 42 -11.25 5.46 0.18
C VAL A 42 -11.29 4.44 -0.96
N ARG A 43 -11.68 3.21 -0.69
CA ARG A 43 -11.82 2.17 -1.71
C ARG A 43 -12.83 2.56 -2.79
N ASN A 44 -14.00 3.07 -2.40
CA ASN A 44 -15.02 3.52 -3.34
C ASN A 44 -14.55 4.68 -4.20
N ALA A 45 -13.88 5.66 -3.61
CA ALA A 45 -13.35 6.82 -4.34
C ALA A 45 -12.20 6.47 -5.29
N THR A 46 -11.43 5.44 -4.99
CA THR A 46 -10.23 5.04 -5.73
C THR A 46 -10.40 3.74 -6.52
N ARG A 47 -11.62 3.25 -6.66
CA ARG A 47 -11.91 1.95 -7.29
C ARG A 47 -11.09 0.80 -6.70
N SER A 48 -10.95 0.79 -5.38
CA SER A 48 -10.19 -0.17 -4.59
C SER A 48 -8.67 -0.16 -4.82
N THR A 49 -8.14 0.87 -5.47
CA THR A 49 -6.69 1.04 -5.65
C THR A 49 -5.98 1.29 -4.32
N PHE A 50 -6.57 2.10 -3.46
CA PHE A 50 -6.04 2.41 -2.13
C PHE A 50 -6.91 1.87 -1.02
N SER A 51 -6.30 1.59 0.10
CA SER A 51 -6.97 1.15 1.33
C SER A 51 -6.38 1.86 2.54
N VAL A 52 -7.18 2.00 3.58
CA VAL A 52 -6.74 2.56 4.85
C VAL A 52 -6.28 1.42 5.77
N LYS A 53 -5.08 1.56 6.31
CA LYS A 53 -4.56 0.65 7.33
C LYS A 53 -4.31 1.44 8.61
N PRO A 54 -4.54 0.85 9.79
CA PRO A 54 -4.14 1.49 11.03
C PRO A 54 -2.61 1.71 11.00
N ARG A 55 -2.17 2.87 11.50
CA ARG A 55 -0.75 3.15 11.62
C ARG A 55 -0.11 2.12 12.56
N ARG A 56 0.69 1.24 12.00
CA ARG A 56 1.44 0.26 12.79
C ARG A 56 2.66 0.93 13.40
N THR A 57 2.84 0.76 14.69
CA THR A 57 4.02 1.23 15.44
C THR A 57 5.10 0.15 15.51
N ILE A 58 5.38 -0.52 14.40
CA ILE A 58 6.52 -1.42 14.33
C ILE A 58 7.77 -0.58 14.09
N ALA A 59 8.78 -0.76 14.92
CA ALA A 59 10.04 -0.07 14.75
C ALA A 59 10.66 -0.41 13.39
N ARG A 60 11.12 0.60 12.65
CA ARG A 60 11.69 0.45 11.30
C ARG A 60 12.87 -0.53 11.23
N ASP A 61 13.62 -0.65 12.32
CA ASP A 61 14.74 -1.59 12.45
C ASP A 61 14.32 -3.06 12.43
N LYS A 62 13.05 -3.36 12.68
CA LYS A 62 12.46 -4.71 12.58
C LYS A 62 11.84 -5.02 11.22
N LEU A 63 11.81 -4.05 10.32
CA LEU A 63 11.29 -4.20 8.97
C LEU A 63 12.43 -4.48 8.00
N GLU A 64 12.16 -5.33 7.03
CA GLU A 64 13.10 -5.64 5.95
C GLU A 64 12.69 -4.94 4.66
N GLN A 65 13.64 -4.30 4.00
CA GLN A 65 13.41 -3.71 2.69
C GLN A 65 13.75 -4.72 1.61
N ILE A 66 12.79 -5.03 0.77
CA ILE A 66 12.94 -5.91 -0.38
C ILE A 66 12.78 -5.10 -1.67
N THR A 67 13.74 -5.24 -2.57
CA THR A 67 13.68 -4.66 -3.90
C THR A 67 13.61 -5.79 -4.93
N ILE A 68 12.60 -5.74 -5.80
CA ILE A 68 12.37 -6.70 -6.89
C ILE A 68 12.45 -5.94 -8.20
N THR A 69 13.30 -6.40 -9.10
CA THR A 69 13.34 -5.91 -10.48
C THR A 69 12.18 -6.55 -11.25
N ALA A 70 11.36 -5.73 -11.87
CA ALA A 70 10.22 -6.17 -12.68
C ALA A 70 10.44 -5.80 -14.14
N ALA A 71 10.70 -6.77 -14.98
CA ALA A 71 10.66 -6.59 -16.42
C ALA A 71 9.20 -6.41 -16.84
N GLY A 72 8.90 -5.35 -17.61
CA GLY A 72 7.53 -5.04 -18.00
C GLY A 72 6.81 -4.02 -17.09
N CYS A 73 7.49 -3.50 -16.06
CA CYS A 73 7.01 -2.32 -15.32
C CYS A 73 7.41 -1.03 -16.09
N ASP A 74 7.13 -1.03 -17.38
CA ASP A 74 7.49 0.03 -18.34
C ASP A 74 6.34 1.02 -18.56
N CYS A 75 5.19 0.79 -17.97
CA CYS A 75 4.03 1.67 -18.05
C CYS A 75 3.40 1.92 -16.68
N LYS A 76 2.67 3.03 -16.56
CA LYS A 76 1.99 3.39 -15.31
C LYS A 76 0.97 2.34 -14.86
N ALA A 77 0.23 1.75 -15.79
CA ALA A 77 -0.75 0.72 -15.50
C ALA A 77 -0.10 -0.57 -14.99
N CYS A 78 1.05 -0.94 -15.55
CA CYS A 78 1.83 -2.10 -15.10
C CYS A 78 2.38 -1.90 -13.69
N CYS A 79 2.89 -0.71 -13.39
CA CYS A 79 3.36 -0.37 -12.06
C CYS A 79 2.23 -0.31 -11.04
N LEU A 80 1.07 0.18 -11.43
CA LEU A 80 -0.12 0.17 -10.56
C LEU A 80 -0.54 -1.26 -10.22
N ALA A 81 -0.59 -2.15 -11.21
CA ALA A 81 -0.91 -3.57 -11.00
C ALA A 81 0.11 -4.25 -10.08
N ALA A 82 1.39 -3.95 -10.25
CA ALA A 82 2.45 -4.45 -9.38
C ALA A 82 2.31 -3.92 -7.94
N TYR A 83 2.04 -2.64 -7.78
CA TYR A 83 1.78 -2.03 -6.48
C TYR A 83 0.59 -2.70 -5.78
N GLU A 84 -0.55 -2.84 -6.46
CA GLU A 84 -1.75 -3.46 -5.91
C GLU A 84 -1.53 -4.92 -5.52
N ALA A 85 -0.73 -5.65 -6.29
CA ALA A 85 -0.39 -7.04 -5.99
C ALA A 85 0.33 -7.19 -4.65
N ILE A 86 1.20 -6.24 -4.31
CA ILE A 86 2.05 -6.29 -3.11
C ILE A 86 1.41 -5.59 -1.93
N ALA A 87 0.85 -4.41 -2.12
CA ALA A 87 0.35 -3.57 -1.03
C ALA A 87 -0.74 -4.22 -0.18
N GLY A 88 -1.49 -5.16 -0.74
CA GLY A 88 -2.55 -5.91 -0.05
C GLY A 88 -2.07 -7.12 0.76
N ILE A 89 -0.80 -7.50 0.66
CA ILE A 89 -0.26 -8.68 1.36
C ILE A 89 -0.10 -8.39 2.85
N ASP A 90 -0.57 -9.30 3.71
CA ASP A 90 -0.32 -9.18 5.15
C ASP A 90 1.19 -9.24 5.44
N GLY A 91 1.66 -8.29 6.25
CA GLY A 91 3.08 -8.13 6.56
C GLY A 91 3.80 -7.12 5.65
N VAL A 92 3.18 -6.62 4.59
CA VAL A 92 3.72 -5.49 3.83
C VAL A 92 3.31 -4.18 4.50
N PHE A 93 4.31 -3.43 4.94
CA PHE A 93 4.12 -2.15 5.62
C PHE A 93 4.00 -1.00 4.62
N GLN A 94 4.89 -0.98 3.64
CA GLN A 94 4.91 -0.01 2.54
C GLN A 94 5.28 -0.71 1.23
N ALA A 95 4.78 -0.21 0.12
CA ALA A 95 5.17 -0.65 -1.20
C ALA A 95 5.27 0.55 -2.15
N THR A 96 6.26 0.53 -3.01
CA THR A 96 6.42 1.49 -4.10
C THR A 96 6.77 0.77 -5.40
N ALA A 97 6.34 1.32 -6.51
CA ALA A 97 6.69 0.81 -7.83
C ALA A 97 7.17 1.97 -8.71
N SER A 98 8.37 1.84 -9.25
CA SER A 98 8.97 2.84 -10.13
C SER A 98 9.07 2.31 -11.55
N PHE A 99 8.33 2.93 -12.47
CA PHE A 99 8.41 2.57 -13.89
C PHE A 99 9.71 3.07 -14.55
N LYS A 100 10.31 4.13 -14.03
CA LYS A 100 11.60 4.63 -14.53
C LYS A 100 12.74 3.65 -14.26
N GLU A 101 12.71 3.01 -13.11
CA GLU A 101 13.76 2.08 -12.69
C GLU A 101 13.39 0.62 -12.93
N GLY A 102 12.14 0.34 -13.28
CA GLY A 102 11.64 -1.04 -13.41
C GLY A 102 11.77 -1.82 -12.11
N LYS A 103 11.58 -1.16 -10.96
CA LYS A 103 11.76 -1.75 -9.64
C LYS A 103 10.54 -1.58 -8.77
N ILE A 104 10.30 -2.59 -7.95
CA ILE A 104 9.31 -2.59 -6.90
C ILE A 104 10.04 -2.73 -5.57
N THR A 105 9.76 -1.81 -4.66
CA THR A 105 10.36 -1.84 -3.32
C THR A 105 9.26 -2.01 -2.30
N ALA A 106 9.45 -2.95 -1.38
CA ALA A 106 8.53 -3.20 -0.28
C ALA A 106 9.29 -3.18 1.06
N LEU A 107 8.66 -2.60 2.05
CA LEU A 107 9.09 -2.68 3.44
C LEU A 107 8.17 -3.68 4.13
N ILE A 108 8.72 -4.78 4.60
CA ILE A 108 7.97 -5.93 5.10
C ILE A 108 8.30 -6.26 6.55
N ASP A 109 7.34 -6.92 7.20
CA ASP A 109 7.58 -7.65 8.44
C ASP A 109 8.02 -9.09 8.08
N PRO A 110 9.31 -9.44 8.28
CA PRO A 110 9.83 -10.75 7.88
C PRO A 110 9.22 -11.92 8.65
N THR A 111 8.52 -11.66 9.75
CA THR A 111 7.79 -12.70 10.50
C THR A 111 6.46 -13.09 9.85
N LYS A 112 5.94 -12.27 8.94
CA LYS A 112 4.62 -12.47 8.30
C LYS A 112 4.70 -12.76 6.82
N THR A 113 5.67 -12.17 6.13
CA THR A 113 5.84 -12.32 4.69
C THR A 113 7.32 -12.34 4.31
N ASP A 114 7.60 -12.78 3.10
CA ASP A 114 8.94 -12.90 2.57
C ASP A 114 8.95 -12.55 1.07
N ARG A 115 10.15 -12.49 0.51
CA ARG A 115 10.37 -12.18 -0.90
C ARG A 115 9.62 -13.14 -1.84
N GLU A 116 9.57 -14.42 -1.53
CA GLU A 116 8.94 -15.44 -2.37
C GLU A 116 7.43 -15.20 -2.50
N LYS A 117 6.77 -14.83 -1.41
CA LYS A 117 5.34 -14.46 -1.44
C LYS A 117 5.08 -13.23 -2.28
N LEU A 118 5.94 -12.23 -2.21
CA LEU A 118 5.84 -11.02 -3.03
C LEU A 118 6.02 -11.35 -4.51
N GLU A 119 7.02 -12.13 -4.87
CA GLU A 119 7.27 -12.54 -6.25
C GLU A 119 6.13 -13.41 -6.80
N THR A 120 5.56 -14.29 -5.98
CA THR A 120 4.40 -15.11 -6.35
C THR A 120 3.18 -14.24 -6.64
N ALA A 121 2.93 -13.24 -5.81
CA ALA A 121 1.81 -12.31 -6.02
C ALA A 121 1.99 -11.48 -7.30
N LEU A 122 3.20 -11.05 -7.60
CA LEU A 122 3.52 -10.34 -8.85
C LEU A 122 3.29 -11.23 -10.08
N ARG A 123 3.75 -12.49 -10.04
CA ARG A 123 3.53 -13.45 -11.13
C ARG A 123 2.06 -13.72 -11.39
N LYS A 124 1.23 -13.77 -10.34
CA LYS A 124 -0.23 -13.91 -10.50
C LYS A 124 -0.88 -12.74 -11.22
N ARG A 125 -0.25 -11.57 -11.19
CA ARG A 125 -0.70 -10.36 -11.92
C ARG A 125 0.03 -10.19 -13.27
N GLU A 126 0.67 -11.25 -13.76
CA GLU A 126 1.43 -11.25 -15.03
C GLU A 126 2.58 -10.25 -15.08
N VAL A 127 3.06 -9.82 -13.93
CA VAL A 127 4.27 -8.99 -13.84
C VAL A 127 5.48 -9.87 -14.07
N SER A 128 6.22 -9.62 -15.14
CA SER A 128 7.41 -10.38 -15.47
C SER A 128 8.54 -10.05 -14.51
N ILE A 129 9.00 -11.05 -13.79
CA ILE A 129 10.18 -10.97 -12.91
C ILE A 129 11.29 -11.76 -13.58
N PRO A 130 12.48 -11.17 -13.79
CA PRO A 130 13.61 -11.92 -14.31
C PRO A 130 13.94 -13.10 -13.39
N LYS A 131 14.09 -14.26 -13.96
CA LYS A 131 14.63 -15.41 -13.20
C LYS A 131 16.09 -15.10 -12.87
N LYS A 132 16.42 -15.27 -11.62
CA LYS A 132 17.81 -15.26 -11.21
C LYS A 132 18.55 -16.47 -11.75
#